data_6e4760b5fa14e521d906424347a23392
#
_entry.id   6e4760b5fa14e521d906424347a23392
#
_cell.length_a   1.000
_cell.length_b   1.000
_cell.length_c   1.000
_cell.angle_alpha   90.00
_cell.angle_beta   90.00
_cell.angle_gamma   90.00
#
_symmetry.space_group_name_H-M   'P 1'
#
loop_
_entity.id
_entity.type
_entity.pdbx_description
1 polymer ?
#
loop_
_entity_poly.entity_id
_entity_poly.type
_entity_poly.pdbx_seq_one_letter_code
_entity_poly.pdbx_strand_id
1 'polypeptide(L)'
;MRLGKKQELFADLISEHIQWLYGRGYRVRIGDVLAHDRHKDLSNHYIKLAADLNLFFDGKYLTETENHRESGEKWESRHELCRWGGRFSDGNHYSLIHEGRM
;
A
#
# COMPACT_ATOMS: atom_id res chain seq x y z
N MET A 1 -12.16 10.15 11.66
CA MET A 1 -12.89 9.20 10.78
C MET A 1 -12.96 7.84 11.46
N ARG A 2 -14.11 7.22 11.46
CA ARG A 2 -14.27 5.90 12.07
C ARG A 2 -13.53 4.84 11.25
N LEU A 3 -13.11 3.77 11.93
CA LEU A 3 -12.33 2.72 11.30
C LEU A 3 -13.03 2.11 10.08
N GLY A 4 -14.32 1.80 10.18
CA GLY A 4 -15.05 1.22 9.04
C GLY A 4 -15.04 2.14 7.83
N LYS A 5 -15.18 3.45 8.04
CA LYS A 5 -15.12 4.40 6.94
C LYS A 5 -13.72 4.50 6.35
N LYS A 6 -12.68 4.39 7.20
CA LYS A 6 -11.31 4.33 6.69
C LYS A 6 -11.07 3.08 5.88
N GLN A 7 -11.63 1.94 6.30
CA GLN A 7 -11.50 0.70 5.54
C GLN A 7 -12.13 0.83 4.15
N GLU A 8 -13.30 1.48 4.08
CA GLU A 8 -13.95 1.74 2.79
C GLU A 8 -13.12 2.68 1.94
N LEU A 9 -12.57 3.74 2.55
CA LEU A 9 -11.70 4.67 1.85
C LEU A 9 -10.45 3.97 1.34
N PHE A 10 -9.84 3.13 2.16
CA PHE A 10 -8.65 2.39 1.74
C PHE A 10 -8.96 1.50 0.54
N ALA A 11 -10.07 0.77 0.58
CA ALA A 11 -10.46 -0.12 -0.51
C ALA A 11 -10.65 0.67 -1.81
N ASP A 12 -11.28 1.83 -1.73
CA ASP A 12 -11.51 2.67 -2.89
C ASP A 12 -10.18 3.19 -3.46
N LEU A 13 -9.35 3.74 -2.59
CA LEU A 13 -8.07 4.32 -3.01
C LEU A 13 -7.12 3.28 -3.56
N ILE A 14 -7.04 2.09 -2.92
CA ILE A 14 -6.11 1.06 -3.38
C ILE A 14 -6.56 0.49 -4.73
N SER A 15 -7.87 0.39 -4.96
CA SER A 15 -8.37 -0.09 -6.24
C SER A 15 -8.04 0.90 -7.36
N GLU A 16 -8.20 2.20 -7.12
CA GLU A 16 -7.80 3.22 -8.08
C GLU A 16 -6.31 3.17 -8.36
N HIS A 17 -5.51 2.97 -7.30
CA HIS A 17 -4.06 2.93 -7.43
C HIS A 17 -3.61 1.75 -8.29
N ILE A 18 -4.22 0.58 -8.07
CA ILE A 18 -3.89 -0.60 -8.87
C ILE A 18 -4.25 -0.35 -10.34
N GLN A 19 -5.40 0.26 -10.62
CA GLN A 19 -5.78 0.60 -11.98
C GLN A 19 -4.78 1.57 -12.61
N TRP A 20 -4.35 2.56 -11.86
CA TRP A 20 -3.34 3.50 -12.33
C TRP A 20 -2.02 2.80 -12.66
N LEU A 21 -1.59 1.86 -11.81
CA LEU A 21 -0.38 1.10 -12.05
C LEU A 21 -0.48 0.30 -13.35
N TYR A 22 -1.62 -0.35 -13.58
CA TYR A 22 -1.82 -1.11 -14.82
C TYR A 22 -1.75 -0.19 -16.03
N GLY A 23 -2.32 1.02 -15.92
CA GLY A 23 -2.25 2.01 -17.00
C GLY A 23 -0.84 2.48 -17.29
N ARG A 24 0.08 2.37 -16.31
CA ARG A 24 1.48 2.73 -16.49
C ARG A 24 2.36 1.57 -16.94
N GLY A 25 1.78 0.40 -17.13
CA GLY A 25 2.53 -0.77 -17.60
C GLY A 25 2.95 -1.74 -16.52
N TYR A 26 2.66 -1.44 -15.27
CA TYR A 26 2.96 -2.38 -14.17
C TYR A 26 1.93 -3.50 -14.11
N ARG A 27 2.32 -4.59 -13.46
CA ARG A 27 1.41 -5.65 -13.05
C ARG A 27 1.59 -5.83 -11.56
N VAL A 28 0.52 -6.20 -10.86
CA VAL A 28 0.49 -6.21 -9.40
C VAL A 28 0.09 -7.59 -8.90
N ARG A 29 0.82 -8.10 -7.92
CA ARG A 29 0.37 -9.23 -7.11
C ARG A 29 0.17 -8.70 -5.70
N ILE A 30 -1.01 -8.89 -5.15
CA ILE A 30 -1.32 -8.42 -3.80
C ILE A 30 -0.68 -9.39 -2.83
N GLY A 31 0.18 -8.85 -1.95
CA GLY A 31 0.81 -9.61 -0.89
C GLY A 31 -0.04 -9.56 0.37
N ASP A 32 0.60 -9.29 1.52
CA ASP A 32 -0.11 -9.27 2.80
C ASP A 32 -1.13 -8.14 2.83
N VAL A 33 -2.37 -8.49 3.04
CA VAL A 33 -3.45 -7.54 3.29
C VAL A 33 -3.86 -7.65 4.75
N LEU A 34 -3.87 -8.88 5.28
CA LEU A 34 -4.17 -9.14 6.68
C LEU A 34 -2.99 -9.90 7.26
N ALA A 35 -2.26 -9.27 8.16
CA ALA A 35 -1.11 -9.90 8.79
C ALA A 35 -1.54 -10.99 9.75
N HIS A 36 -0.66 -11.95 9.94
CA HIS A 36 -0.83 -13.02 10.91
C HIS A 36 0.00 -12.71 12.16
N ASP A 37 0.18 -13.69 13.02
CA ASP A 37 0.76 -13.53 14.35
C ASP A 37 2.16 -12.92 14.39
N ARG A 38 2.91 -12.94 13.31
CA ARG A 38 4.23 -12.32 13.26
C ARG A 38 4.16 -10.80 13.36
N HIS A 39 3.05 -10.23 12.95
CA HIS A 39 2.83 -8.80 13.00
C HIS A 39 1.94 -8.55 14.20
N LYS A 40 2.37 -7.71 15.06
CA LYS A 40 1.60 -7.39 16.25
C LYS A 40 0.37 -6.59 15.87
N ASP A 41 -0.52 -6.43 16.83
CA ASP A 41 -1.71 -5.64 16.69
C ASP A 41 -1.43 -4.16 16.39
N LEU A 42 -0.15 -3.75 16.39
CA LEU A 42 0.24 -2.39 15.99
C LEU A 42 0.25 -2.20 14.48
N SER A 43 0.21 -3.28 13.70
CA SER A 43 0.27 -3.18 12.26
C SER A 43 -1.08 -2.79 11.66
N ASN A 44 -1.08 -1.88 10.67
CA ASN A 44 -2.28 -1.50 9.95
C ASN A 44 -2.84 -2.63 9.09
N HIS A 45 -2.05 -3.69 8.84
CA HIS A 45 -2.57 -4.88 8.16
C HIS A 45 -3.69 -5.54 8.97
N TYR A 46 -3.57 -5.56 10.30
CA TYR A 46 -4.59 -6.16 11.17
C TYR A 46 -5.92 -5.44 11.12
N ILE A 47 -5.92 -4.15 10.81
CA ILE A 47 -7.14 -3.36 10.75
C ILE A 47 -7.53 -3.03 9.31
N LYS A 48 -6.94 -3.73 8.35
CA LYS A 48 -7.28 -3.64 6.93
C LYS A 48 -7.11 -2.23 6.36
N LEU A 49 -6.07 -1.54 6.81
CA LEU A 49 -5.71 -0.22 6.31
C LEU A 49 -4.35 -0.25 5.60
N ALA A 50 -3.87 -1.44 5.25
CA ALA A 50 -2.60 -1.58 4.55
C ALA A 50 -2.62 -2.80 3.65
N ALA A 51 -1.85 -2.73 2.59
CA ALA A 51 -1.63 -3.86 1.68
C ALA A 51 -0.21 -3.78 1.15
N ASP A 52 0.38 -4.94 0.93
CA ASP A 52 1.64 -5.03 0.19
C ASP A 52 1.29 -5.24 -1.28
N LEU A 53 1.84 -4.37 -2.13
CA LEU A 53 1.67 -4.49 -3.57
C LEU A 53 3.01 -4.87 -4.17
N ASN A 54 3.11 -6.09 -4.68
CA ASN A 54 4.31 -6.55 -5.33
C ASN A 54 4.24 -6.18 -6.81
N LEU A 55 5.18 -5.38 -7.28
CA LEU A 55 5.14 -4.80 -8.61
C LEU A 55 6.01 -5.59 -9.57
N PHE A 56 5.47 -5.78 -10.76
CA PHE A 56 6.19 -6.37 -11.88
C PHE A 56 6.15 -5.39 -13.03
N PHE A 57 7.25 -5.26 -13.73
CA PHE A 57 7.33 -4.42 -14.92
C PHE A 57 8.11 -5.18 -16.00
N ASP A 58 7.50 -5.29 -17.16
CA ASP A 58 8.12 -6.00 -18.31
C ASP A 58 8.55 -7.41 -17.91
N GLY A 59 7.70 -8.09 -17.13
CA GLY A 59 7.94 -9.45 -16.68
C GLY A 59 8.92 -9.60 -15.53
N LYS A 60 9.46 -8.50 -15.01
CA LYS A 60 10.44 -8.53 -13.92
C LYS A 60 9.83 -8.13 -12.60
N TYR A 61 10.11 -8.91 -11.55
CA TYR A 61 9.71 -8.56 -10.21
C TYR A 61 10.62 -7.45 -9.68
N LEU A 62 10.00 -6.35 -9.22
CA LEU A 62 10.73 -5.20 -8.72
C LEU A 62 10.95 -5.36 -7.23
N THR A 63 12.21 -5.64 -6.85
CA THR A 63 12.54 -6.03 -5.47
C THR A 63 13.04 -4.89 -4.60
N GLU A 64 13.45 -3.77 -5.21
CA GLU A 64 14.06 -2.67 -4.47
C GLU A 64 13.02 -1.62 -4.11
N THR A 65 13.17 -1.03 -2.92
CA THR A 65 12.29 0.06 -2.50
C THR A 65 12.26 1.18 -3.53
N GLU A 66 13.41 1.51 -4.12
CA GLU A 66 13.49 2.59 -5.09
C GLU A 66 12.64 2.31 -6.33
N ASN A 67 12.45 1.05 -6.69
CA ASN A 67 11.61 0.68 -7.83
C ASN A 67 10.13 1.05 -7.60
N HIS A 68 9.74 1.26 -6.35
CA HIS A 68 8.38 1.63 -5.98
C HIS A 68 8.20 3.14 -5.83
N ARG A 69 9.23 3.95 -6.06
CA ARG A 69 9.16 5.39 -5.75
C ARG A 69 8.04 6.08 -6.51
N GLU A 70 7.93 5.85 -7.80
CA GLU A 70 6.86 6.46 -8.60
C GLU A 70 5.50 6.08 -8.04
N SER A 71 5.32 4.80 -7.75
CA SER A 71 4.08 4.28 -7.19
C SER A 71 3.80 4.84 -5.81
N GLY A 72 4.82 4.85 -4.95
CA GLY A 72 4.66 5.33 -3.57
C GLY A 72 4.33 6.81 -3.50
N GLU A 73 4.99 7.63 -4.32
CA GLU A 73 4.71 9.05 -4.34
C GLU A 73 3.31 9.33 -4.90
N LYS A 74 2.89 8.59 -5.92
CA LYS A 74 1.53 8.70 -6.42
C LYS A 74 0.52 8.33 -5.35
N TRP A 75 0.78 7.24 -4.62
CA TRP A 75 -0.09 6.80 -3.52
C TRP A 75 -0.26 7.92 -2.49
N GLU A 76 0.87 8.52 -2.05
CA GLU A 76 0.81 9.58 -1.05
C GLU A 76 0.10 10.83 -1.54
N SER A 77 0.02 11.03 -2.85
CA SER A 77 -0.68 12.17 -3.43
C SER A 77 -2.21 11.98 -3.47
N ARG A 78 -2.71 10.76 -3.26
CA ARG A 78 -4.13 10.47 -3.44
C ARG A 78 -5.00 11.00 -2.31
N HIS A 79 -4.44 11.04 -1.10
CA HIS A 79 -5.19 11.46 0.08
C HIS A 79 -4.20 11.81 1.18
N GLU A 80 -4.60 12.73 2.06
CA GLU A 80 -3.71 13.15 3.15
C GLU A 80 -3.37 12.03 4.12
N LEU A 81 -4.20 10.99 4.19
CA LEU A 81 -3.94 9.85 5.08
C LEU A 81 -3.07 8.77 4.45
N CYS A 82 -2.81 8.86 3.14
CA CYS A 82 -2.01 7.85 2.45
C CYS A 82 -0.54 7.89 2.88
N ARG A 83 0.02 6.72 3.17
CA ARG A 83 1.42 6.59 3.53
C ARG A 83 2.04 5.44 2.75
N TRP A 84 3.28 5.66 2.33
CA TRP A 84 4.06 4.68 1.58
C TRP A 84 5.22 4.21 2.43
N GLY A 85 5.42 2.88 2.51
CA GLY A 85 6.46 2.29 3.35
C GLY A 85 7.88 2.55 2.89
N GLY A 86 8.07 3.10 1.69
CA GLY A 86 9.41 3.46 1.22
C GLY A 86 10.11 4.49 2.09
N ARG A 87 9.36 5.20 2.92
CA ARG A 87 9.95 6.14 3.86
C ARG A 87 10.74 5.44 4.97
N PHE A 88 10.53 4.13 5.15
CA PHE A 88 11.29 3.30 6.10
C PHE A 88 11.73 1.98 5.45
N SER A 89 12.09 2.05 4.17
CA SER A 89 12.70 0.94 3.41
C SER A 89 11.79 -0.27 3.23
N ASP A 90 10.48 -0.05 3.16
CA ASP A 90 9.49 -1.11 2.93
C ASP A 90 8.63 -0.71 1.74
N GLY A 91 9.23 -0.75 0.56
CA GLY A 91 8.69 -0.12 -0.65
C GLY A 91 7.37 -0.69 -1.14
N ASN A 92 7.03 -1.93 -0.80
CA ASN A 92 5.77 -2.53 -1.25
C ASN A 92 4.61 -2.28 -0.29
N HIS A 93 4.83 -1.53 0.78
CA HIS A 93 3.81 -1.26 1.81
C HIS A 93 3.04 0.03 1.49
N TYR A 94 1.72 -0.07 1.38
CA TYR A 94 0.82 1.04 1.07
C TYR A 94 -0.30 1.06 2.12
N SER A 95 -0.52 2.19 2.76
CA SER A 95 -1.45 2.22 3.90
C SER A 95 -2.12 3.57 4.05
N LEU A 96 -3.13 3.61 4.92
CA LEU A 96 -3.66 4.86 5.50
C LEU A 96 -3.18 4.92 6.95
N ILE A 97 -2.74 6.10 7.37
CA ILE A 97 -2.34 6.29 8.75
C ILE A 97 -3.58 6.20 9.67
N HIS A 98 -3.42 5.56 10.81
CA HIS A 98 -4.50 5.41 11.79
C HIS A 98 -3.91 5.42 13.17
N GLU A 99 -4.26 6.42 13.98
CA GLU A 99 -3.78 6.57 15.35
C GLU A 99 -2.25 6.45 15.43
N GLY A 100 -1.55 7.09 14.47
CA GLY A 100 -0.10 7.09 14.43
C GLY A 100 0.54 5.85 13.80
N ARG A 101 -0.24 4.87 13.37
CA ARG A 101 0.27 3.66 12.70
C ARG A 101 0.22 3.79 11.18
N MET A 102 1.14 3.19 10.55
CA MET A 102 1.21 3.17 9.09
C MET A 102 1.04 1.75 8.55
#